data_0b33c03ca67575756acc477a7a6e71c4
#
_entry.id   0b33c03ca67575756acc477a7a6e71c4
#
_cell.length_a   1.000
_cell.length_b   1.000
_cell.length_c   1.000
_cell.angle_alpha   90.00
_cell.angle_beta   90.00
_cell.angle_gamma   90.00
#
_symmetry.space_group_name_H-M   'P 1'
#
loop_
_entity.id
_entity.type
_entity.pdbx_description
1 polymer ?
#
loop_
_entity_poly.entity_id
_entity_poly.type
_entity_poly.pdbx_seq_one_letter_code
_entity_poly.pdbx_strand_id
1 'polypeptide(L)'
;MIKGRILDTAQALAQGTTTGARLVDEALERGGDPAGEGARVFTRLFRESARVQAAASDNLRAAGIVASPLHGIPISIKDLFDVAGQTTTAGSIVLKARPPAARDAAIVRRLRAASAAIVGKTNMTEFAFSGVGLNPHYGTPRNCWDRPGARIPGGSSSGAAISVTDAMAVAAIGTDTGGSVRIPAALNGLTGFKPTQRRVPLDGAFPLSSTLDSIGPLANSLACCAIVDAVIAGEEPVVPAPIALRGLRLAVPQHYVIDGLEPAVARCFEDALRRLSDAGALIVDLPFAELEELPSINAKGGFSAAECYAKLREVVATDSERIDARVLARIVRGAGMSGPDYVDLIAARASLIARAAALTAPFDALAMPTVALTAPPIAALADDREYGRVNLAILRNPSVVNFLDRCALTLPCHRPGEAPVGFSLMGEHLGDRRLIGIGLACEAVLRRE
;
A
#
# COMPACT_ATOMS: atom_id res chain seq x y z
N MET A 1 12.84 -14.67 14.45
CA MET A 1 11.42 -14.24 14.52
C MET A 1 11.13 -13.29 13.37
N ILE A 2 10.12 -13.60 12.55
CA ILE A 2 9.75 -12.83 11.31
C ILE A 2 9.17 -11.43 11.60
N LYS A 3 8.82 -11.11 12.85
CA LYS A 3 8.37 -9.74 13.23
C LYS A 3 9.48 -8.67 13.22
N GLY A 4 10.71 -9.05 12.82
CA GLY A 4 11.86 -8.15 12.75
C GLY A 4 11.81 -7.16 11.57
N ARG A 5 12.69 -6.17 11.63
CA ARG A 5 13.01 -5.29 10.51
C ARG A 5 13.91 -6.05 9.53
N ILE A 6 13.89 -5.68 8.25
CA ILE A 6 14.71 -6.32 7.21
C ILE A 6 16.19 -6.35 7.60
N LEU A 7 16.73 -5.23 8.08
CA LEU A 7 18.16 -5.16 8.46
C LEU A 7 18.50 -6.04 9.65
N ASP A 8 17.62 -6.12 10.67
CA ASP A 8 17.82 -7.01 11.84
C ASP A 8 17.81 -8.48 11.39
N THR A 9 16.88 -8.82 10.49
CA THR A 9 16.77 -10.17 9.91
C THR A 9 17.99 -10.49 9.05
N ALA A 10 18.45 -9.56 8.21
CA ALA A 10 19.65 -9.72 7.41
C ALA A 10 20.92 -9.91 8.27
N GLN A 11 21.00 -9.18 9.39
CA GLN A 11 22.08 -9.35 10.38
C GLN A 11 22.03 -10.74 11.05
N ALA A 12 20.85 -11.20 11.46
CA ALA A 12 20.67 -12.53 12.04
C ALA A 12 21.08 -13.65 11.06
N LEU A 13 20.73 -13.50 9.78
CA LEU A 13 21.18 -14.38 8.70
C LEU A 13 22.70 -14.35 8.52
N ALA A 14 23.32 -13.16 8.57
CA ALA A 14 24.77 -13.00 8.45
C ALA A 14 25.52 -13.63 9.64
N GLN A 15 24.95 -13.57 10.83
CA GLN A 15 25.52 -14.16 12.06
C GLN A 15 25.23 -15.66 12.19
N GLY A 16 24.43 -16.27 11.29
CA GLY A 16 24.06 -17.68 11.35
C GLY A 16 23.09 -18.02 12.52
N THR A 17 22.47 -17.00 13.16
CA THR A 17 21.48 -17.23 14.24
C THR A 17 20.12 -17.67 13.69
N THR A 18 19.89 -17.52 12.39
CA THR A 18 18.75 -18.06 11.63
C THR A 18 19.19 -18.39 10.21
N THR A 19 18.31 -19.04 9.43
CA THR A 19 18.51 -19.34 8.02
C THR A 19 17.31 -18.88 7.19
N GLY A 20 17.48 -18.68 5.90
CA GLY A 20 16.38 -18.37 4.98
C GLY A 20 15.33 -19.49 4.98
N ALA A 21 15.76 -20.74 4.98
CA ALA A 21 14.86 -21.90 5.09
C ALA A 21 13.98 -21.82 6.34
N ARG A 22 14.55 -21.55 7.51
CA ARG A 22 13.79 -21.43 8.76
C ARG A 22 12.79 -20.27 8.71
N LEU A 23 13.20 -19.10 8.20
CA LEU A 23 12.31 -17.95 8.08
C LEU A 23 11.10 -18.23 7.15
N VAL A 24 11.37 -18.91 6.03
CA VAL A 24 10.33 -19.28 5.08
C VAL A 24 9.39 -20.33 5.68
N ASP A 25 9.91 -21.35 6.37
CA ASP A 25 9.06 -22.34 7.03
C ASP A 25 8.17 -21.72 8.09
N GLU A 26 8.70 -20.84 8.97
CA GLU A 26 7.89 -20.09 9.94
C GLU A 26 6.79 -19.22 9.26
N ALA A 27 7.10 -18.61 8.10
CA ALA A 27 6.13 -17.84 7.33
C ALA A 27 5.01 -18.71 6.75
N LEU A 28 5.39 -19.86 6.17
CA LEU A 28 4.46 -20.81 5.55
C LEU A 28 3.60 -21.54 6.58
N GLU A 29 4.12 -21.85 7.77
CA GLU A 29 3.37 -22.40 8.88
C GLU A 29 2.26 -21.45 9.31
N ARG A 30 2.59 -20.17 9.57
CA ARG A 30 1.58 -19.15 9.93
C ARG A 30 0.58 -18.89 8.81
N GLY A 31 1.04 -18.82 7.56
CA GLY A 31 0.17 -18.69 6.39
C GLY A 31 -0.74 -19.88 6.15
N GLY A 32 -0.38 -21.06 6.66
CA GLY A 32 -1.15 -22.30 6.55
C GLY A 32 -1.92 -22.68 7.80
N ASP A 33 -1.80 -21.94 8.89
CA ASP A 33 -2.48 -22.22 10.15
C ASP A 33 -4.01 -22.04 10.00
N PRO A 34 -4.81 -23.10 10.18
CA PRO A 34 -6.27 -23.02 10.06
C PRO A 34 -6.92 -22.16 11.15
N ALA A 35 -6.26 -21.97 12.30
CA ALA A 35 -6.74 -21.10 13.38
C ALA A 35 -6.41 -19.62 13.15
N GLY A 36 -5.48 -19.34 12.24
CA GLY A 36 -5.02 -18.00 11.90
C GLY A 36 -5.82 -17.31 10.78
N GLU A 37 -5.26 -16.24 10.26
CA GLU A 37 -5.85 -15.47 9.15
C GLU A 37 -5.37 -15.96 7.77
N GLY A 38 -4.41 -16.89 7.69
CA GLY A 38 -3.71 -17.26 6.47
C GLY A 38 -4.61 -17.64 5.30
N ALA A 39 -5.70 -18.38 5.56
CA ALA A 39 -6.69 -18.77 4.55
C ALA A 39 -7.43 -17.58 3.92
N ARG A 40 -7.51 -16.44 4.61
CA ARG A 40 -8.09 -15.19 4.12
C ARG A 40 -7.02 -14.21 3.61
N VAL A 41 -5.77 -14.38 4.06
CA VAL A 41 -4.62 -13.54 3.68
C VAL A 41 -4.07 -13.93 2.33
N PHE A 42 -4.00 -15.20 2.00
CA PHE A 42 -3.42 -15.67 0.74
C PHE A 42 -4.49 -16.24 -0.20
N THR A 43 -4.49 -15.75 -1.44
CA THR A 43 -5.17 -16.43 -2.55
C THR A 43 -4.37 -17.64 -3.00
N ARG A 44 -3.04 -17.60 -2.80
CA ARG A 44 -2.12 -18.70 -3.11
C ARG A 44 -0.83 -18.63 -2.29
N LEU A 45 -0.50 -19.71 -1.57
CA LEU A 45 0.81 -19.93 -0.94
C LEU A 45 1.75 -20.68 -1.88
N PHE A 46 2.99 -20.26 -1.96
CA PHE A 46 4.04 -20.87 -2.80
C PHE A 46 4.95 -21.79 -1.99
N ARG A 47 4.37 -22.81 -1.33
CA ARG A 47 5.07 -23.65 -0.35
C ARG A 47 6.38 -24.25 -0.86
N GLU A 48 6.35 -24.89 -2.03
CA GLU A 48 7.51 -25.56 -2.59
C GLU A 48 8.53 -24.55 -3.15
N SER A 49 8.09 -23.64 -4.01
CA SER A 49 9.02 -22.67 -4.64
C SER A 49 9.66 -21.71 -3.64
N ALA A 50 8.96 -21.31 -2.56
CA ALA A 50 9.54 -20.48 -1.52
C ALA A 50 10.66 -21.23 -0.76
N ARG A 51 10.46 -22.52 -0.44
CA ARG A 51 11.50 -23.34 0.19
C ARG A 51 12.72 -23.53 -0.72
N VAL A 52 12.50 -23.78 -2.01
CA VAL A 52 13.59 -23.87 -2.99
C VAL A 52 14.37 -22.58 -3.07
N GLN A 53 13.69 -21.43 -3.13
CA GLN A 53 14.35 -20.11 -3.13
C GLN A 53 15.14 -19.85 -1.85
N ALA A 54 14.60 -20.22 -0.69
CA ALA A 54 15.27 -20.06 0.60
C ALA A 54 16.53 -20.92 0.70
N ALA A 55 16.42 -22.20 0.33
CA ALA A 55 17.57 -23.12 0.32
C ALA A 55 18.68 -22.66 -0.65
N ALA A 56 18.30 -22.18 -1.83
CA ALA A 56 19.28 -21.60 -2.77
C ALA A 56 19.95 -20.35 -2.20
N SER A 57 19.21 -19.50 -1.50
CA SER A 57 19.76 -18.32 -0.82
C SER A 57 20.74 -18.74 0.31
N ASP A 58 20.40 -19.73 1.12
CA ASP A 58 21.27 -20.23 2.19
C ASP A 58 22.59 -20.82 1.61
N ASN A 59 22.50 -21.57 0.50
CA ASN A 59 23.69 -22.11 -0.18
C ASN A 59 24.60 -21.01 -0.75
N LEU A 60 24.01 -19.98 -1.38
CA LEU A 60 24.80 -18.84 -1.88
C LEU A 60 25.47 -18.08 -0.73
N ARG A 61 24.76 -17.86 0.37
CA ARG A 61 25.31 -17.22 1.57
C ARG A 61 26.47 -18.02 2.16
N ALA A 62 26.35 -19.35 2.25
CA ALA A 62 27.41 -20.21 2.70
C ALA A 62 28.68 -20.13 1.81
N ALA A 63 28.51 -19.82 0.52
CA ALA A 63 29.57 -19.53 -0.43
C ALA A 63 30.08 -18.07 -0.39
N GLY A 64 29.60 -17.24 0.55
CA GLY A 64 29.99 -15.83 0.68
C GLY A 64 29.26 -14.88 -0.28
N ILE A 65 28.23 -15.35 -0.98
CA ILE A 65 27.47 -14.58 -1.98
C ILE A 65 26.15 -14.08 -1.36
N VAL A 66 26.00 -12.76 -1.23
CA VAL A 66 24.78 -12.09 -0.74
C VAL A 66 24.32 -11.06 -1.77
N ALA A 67 23.19 -11.31 -2.43
CA ALA A 67 22.72 -10.49 -3.55
C ALA A 67 22.18 -9.11 -3.11
N SER A 68 21.56 -9.03 -1.93
CA SER A 68 20.92 -7.80 -1.42
C SER A 68 20.57 -7.94 0.07
N PRO A 69 20.09 -6.87 0.73
CA PRO A 69 19.51 -6.97 2.07
C PRO A 69 18.27 -7.88 2.16
N LEU A 70 17.61 -8.21 1.02
CA LEU A 70 16.45 -9.13 0.96
C LEU A 70 16.85 -10.60 0.81
N HIS A 71 18.12 -10.93 0.73
CA HIS A 71 18.63 -12.27 0.46
C HIS A 71 18.15 -13.31 1.50
N GLY A 72 17.28 -14.24 1.08
CA GLY A 72 16.67 -15.26 1.94
C GLY A 72 15.48 -14.78 2.79
N ILE A 73 15.03 -13.54 2.61
CA ILE A 73 13.93 -12.95 3.39
C ILE A 73 12.57 -13.25 2.75
N PRO A 74 11.55 -13.75 3.51
CA PRO A 74 10.20 -14.00 3.01
C PRO A 74 9.45 -12.70 2.73
N ILE A 75 8.98 -12.55 1.48
CA ILE A 75 8.20 -11.41 0.97
C ILE A 75 6.89 -11.93 0.40
N SER A 76 5.77 -11.23 0.67
CA SER A 76 4.48 -11.49 0.02
C SER A 76 4.20 -10.47 -1.08
N ILE A 77 3.45 -10.86 -2.09
CA ILE A 77 3.06 -10.00 -3.21
C ILE A 77 1.55 -10.03 -3.42
N LYS A 78 0.95 -8.89 -3.78
CA LYS A 78 -0.49 -8.78 -4.05
C LYS A 78 -0.89 -9.62 -5.28
N ASP A 79 -2.08 -10.23 -5.26
CA ASP A 79 -2.56 -11.15 -6.32
C ASP A 79 -2.94 -10.45 -7.64
N LEU A 80 -2.31 -9.37 -7.95
CA LEU A 80 -2.41 -8.73 -9.27
C LEU A 80 -1.07 -8.74 -10.03
N PHE A 81 -0.01 -9.32 -9.45
CA PHE A 81 1.28 -9.45 -10.13
C PHE A 81 1.43 -10.80 -10.81
N ASP A 82 1.89 -10.77 -12.05
CA ASP A 82 2.21 -11.98 -12.80
C ASP A 82 3.40 -12.72 -12.18
N VAL A 83 3.21 -14.00 -11.94
CA VAL A 83 4.26 -14.96 -11.61
C VAL A 83 4.21 -16.06 -12.66
N ALA A 84 5.31 -16.32 -13.35
CA ALA A 84 5.38 -17.31 -14.42
C ALA A 84 4.80 -18.66 -13.97
N GLY A 85 3.93 -19.24 -14.80
CA GLY A 85 3.23 -20.48 -14.52
C GLY A 85 2.05 -20.37 -13.54
N GLN A 86 1.69 -19.14 -13.09
CA GLN A 86 0.57 -18.90 -12.17
C GLN A 86 -0.47 -17.98 -12.81
N THR A 87 -1.76 -18.28 -12.64
CA THR A 87 -2.83 -17.37 -13.06
C THR A 87 -2.90 -16.17 -12.14
N THR A 88 -3.00 -14.97 -12.70
CA THR A 88 -3.23 -13.73 -11.96
C THR A 88 -4.72 -13.47 -11.87
N THR A 89 -5.28 -13.53 -10.66
CA THR A 89 -6.73 -13.43 -10.47
C THR A 89 -7.21 -12.03 -10.08
N ALA A 90 -6.31 -11.13 -9.66
CA ALA A 90 -6.66 -9.79 -9.18
C ALA A 90 -7.77 -9.80 -8.11
N GLY A 91 -7.77 -10.82 -7.23
CA GLY A 91 -8.78 -11.01 -6.20
C GLY A 91 -10.16 -11.42 -6.71
N SER A 92 -10.28 -11.82 -7.98
CA SER A 92 -11.55 -12.17 -8.65
C SER A 92 -11.62 -13.65 -9.04
N ILE A 93 -12.80 -14.22 -8.91
CA ILE A 93 -13.07 -15.59 -9.40
C ILE A 93 -13.26 -15.65 -10.92
N VAL A 94 -13.66 -14.53 -11.56
CA VAL A 94 -13.90 -14.50 -13.01
C VAL A 94 -12.62 -14.65 -13.83
N LEU A 95 -11.47 -14.33 -13.24
CA LEU A 95 -10.18 -14.47 -13.89
C LEU A 95 -9.50 -15.84 -13.67
N LYS A 96 -10.07 -16.72 -12.85
CA LYS A 96 -9.49 -18.04 -12.53
C LYS A 96 -9.28 -18.94 -13.76
N ALA A 97 -10.12 -18.79 -14.77
CA ALA A 97 -10.05 -19.58 -16.01
C ALA A 97 -9.02 -19.04 -17.02
N ARG A 98 -8.40 -17.90 -16.75
CA ARG A 98 -7.36 -17.35 -17.64
C ARG A 98 -6.11 -18.23 -17.63
N PRO A 99 -5.35 -18.26 -18.75
CA PRO A 99 -4.10 -19.00 -18.80
C PRO A 99 -3.12 -18.46 -17.75
N PRO A 100 -2.20 -19.31 -17.25
CA PRO A 100 -1.11 -18.86 -16.40
C PRO A 100 -0.25 -17.81 -17.11
N ALA A 101 0.32 -16.89 -16.34
CA ALA A 101 1.24 -15.87 -16.87
C ALA A 101 2.46 -16.55 -17.53
N ALA A 102 2.81 -16.12 -18.71
CA ALA A 102 3.96 -16.64 -19.47
C ALA A 102 5.32 -16.19 -18.87
N ARG A 103 5.32 -15.06 -18.16
CA ARG A 103 6.53 -14.48 -17.56
C ARG A 103 6.21 -13.79 -16.24
N ASP A 104 7.24 -13.61 -15.43
CA ASP A 104 7.15 -12.83 -14.19
C ASP A 104 6.93 -11.33 -14.49
N ALA A 105 6.19 -10.67 -13.61
CA ALA A 105 6.14 -9.20 -13.55
C ALA A 105 7.54 -8.62 -13.29
N ALA A 106 7.77 -7.38 -13.69
CA ALA A 106 9.05 -6.71 -13.50
C ALA A 106 9.51 -6.75 -12.04
N ILE A 107 8.61 -6.48 -11.10
CA ILE A 107 8.93 -6.49 -9.66
C ILE A 107 9.26 -7.91 -9.16
N VAL A 108 8.61 -8.93 -9.69
CA VAL A 108 8.87 -10.34 -9.34
C VAL A 108 10.26 -10.76 -9.81
N ARG A 109 10.66 -10.39 -11.02
CA ARG A 109 12.03 -10.63 -11.52
C ARG A 109 13.07 -9.95 -10.64
N ARG A 110 12.84 -8.69 -10.24
CA ARG A 110 13.75 -7.93 -9.38
C ARG A 110 13.86 -8.51 -7.97
N LEU A 111 12.76 -8.95 -7.38
CA LEU A 111 12.76 -9.65 -6.09
C LEU A 111 13.55 -10.95 -6.15
N ARG A 112 13.37 -11.74 -7.20
CA ARG A 112 14.13 -12.98 -7.41
C ARG A 112 15.62 -12.71 -7.61
N ALA A 113 15.97 -11.68 -8.39
CA ALA A 113 17.37 -11.25 -8.57
C ALA A 113 17.99 -10.76 -7.25
N ALA A 114 17.20 -10.16 -6.37
CA ALA A 114 17.61 -9.79 -5.01
C ALA A 114 17.67 -10.99 -4.04
N SER A 115 17.39 -12.22 -4.51
CA SER A 115 17.31 -13.45 -3.72
C SER A 115 16.27 -13.42 -2.59
N ALA A 116 15.20 -12.63 -2.73
CA ALA A 116 14.06 -12.65 -1.81
C ALA A 116 13.22 -13.93 -2.02
N ALA A 117 12.71 -14.51 -0.94
CA ALA A 117 11.82 -15.67 -1.02
C ALA A 117 10.35 -15.22 -1.11
N ILE A 118 9.71 -15.40 -2.27
CA ILE A 118 8.30 -15.03 -2.45
C ILE A 118 7.41 -16.13 -1.88
N VAL A 119 6.72 -15.84 -0.76
CA VAL A 119 5.92 -16.84 -0.02
C VAL A 119 4.51 -17.05 -0.57
N GLY A 120 3.97 -16.11 -1.31
CA GLY A 120 2.64 -16.25 -1.90
C GLY A 120 2.05 -14.96 -2.45
N LYS A 121 0.88 -15.14 -3.09
CA LYS A 121 0.01 -14.05 -3.56
C LYS A 121 -1.03 -13.72 -2.50
N THR A 122 -1.09 -12.46 -2.09
CA THR A 122 -2.01 -12.01 -1.04
C THR A 122 -3.35 -11.56 -1.59
N ASN A 123 -4.39 -11.85 -0.83
CA ASN A 123 -5.75 -11.41 -1.07
C ASN A 123 -5.85 -9.88 -1.14
N MET A 124 -6.85 -9.42 -1.85
CA MET A 124 -7.07 -8.02 -2.14
C MET A 124 -8.55 -7.75 -2.43
N THR A 125 -8.98 -6.51 -2.34
CA THR A 125 -10.28 -6.13 -2.93
C THR A 125 -10.28 -6.47 -4.42
N GLU A 126 -11.37 -7.07 -4.89
CA GLU A 126 -11.51 -7.46 -6.28
C GLU A 126 -11.17 -6.31 -7.23
N PHE A 127 -10.30 -6.58 -8.24
CA PHE A 127 -9.75 -5.59 -9.20
C PHE A 127 -9.13 -4.33 -8.56
N ALA A 128 -8.73 -4.41 -7.30
CA ALA A 128 -8.19 -3.29 -6.51
C ALA A 128 -9.15 -2.10 -6.33
N PHE A 129 -10.48 -2.24 -6.57
CA PHE A 129 -11.39 -1.12 -6.73
C PHE A 129 -12.18 -0.76 -5.46
N SER A 130 -11.55 -0.80 -4.29
CA SER A 130 -12.07 -0.21 -3.03
C SER A 130 -10.94 -0.05 -2.00
N GLY A 131 -11.09 0.92 -1.09
CA GLY A 131 -10.19 1.15 0.04
C GLY A 131 -10.53 0.33 1.29
N VAL A 132 -11.66 -0.37 1.32
CA VAL A 132 -12.17 -1.06 2.51
C VAL A 132 -11.47 -2.40 2.78
N GLY A 133 -11.10 -3.12 1.73
CA GLY A 133 -10.38 -4.39 1.84
C GLY A 133 -11.26 -5.63 1.90
N LEU A 134 -12.57 -5.50 1.68
CA LEU A 134 -13.49 -6.65 1.61
C LEU A 134 -13.28 -7.43 0.32
N ASN A 135 -13.42 -8.76 0.41
CA ASN A 135 -13.47 -9.65 -0.74
C ASN A 135 -14.43 -10.81 -0.44
N PRO A 136 -15.58 -10.91 -1.13
CA PRO A 136 -16.55 -11.97 -0.90
C PRO A 136 -16.11 -13.34 -1.43
N HIS A 137 -15.16 -13.37 -2.37
CA HIS A 137 -14.74 -14.59 -3.06
C HIS A 137 -13.66 -15.38 -2.32
N TYR A 138 -12.76 -14.67 -1.61
CA TYR A 138 -11.63 -15.27 -0.90
C TYR A 138 -11.73 -15.04 0.62
N GLY A 139 -12.84 -14.44 1.08
CA GLY A 139 -12.98 -13.96 2.45
C GLY A 139 -12.19 -12.68 2.70
N THR A 140 -12.41 -12.06 3.85
CA THR A 140 -11.74 -10.81 4.24
C THR A 140 -10.83 -11.10 5.43
N PRO A 141 -9.50 -10.83 5.33
CA PRO A 141 -8.62 -10.95 6.47
C PRO A 141 -8.98 -9.87 7.48
N ARG A 142 -9.02 -10.24 8.76
CA ARG A 142 -9.37 -9.29 9.84
C ARG A 142 -8.16 -8.45 10.21
N ASN A 143 -8.40 -7.22 10.59
CA ASN A 143 -7.40 -6.30 11.12
C ASN A 143 -6.67 -6.93 12.33
N CYS A 144 -5.37 -6.65 12.49
CA CYS A 144 -4.57 -7.16 13.60
C CYS A 144 -4.96 -6.55 14.95
N TRP A 145 -5.48 -5.31 14.93
CA TRP A 145 -6.04 -4.66 16.11
C TRP A 145 -7.49 -5.09 16.32
N ASP A 146 -7.86 -5.40 17.56
CA ASP A 146 -9.20 -5.85 17.93
C ASP A 146 -9.70 -7.01 17.06
N ARG A 147 -8.91 -8.08 17.00
CA ARG A 147 -9.23 -9.27 16.21
C ARG A 147 -10.62 -9.87 16.48
N PRO A 148 -11.09 -9.93 17.77
CA PRO A 148 -12.46 -10.37 18.07
C PRO A 148 -13.54 -9.46 17.47
N GLY A 149 -13.31 -8.15 17.40
CA GLY A 149 -14.22 -7.18 16.79
C GLY A 149 -14.27 -7.26 15.27
N ALA A 150 -13.46 -8.14 14.64
CA ALA A 150 -13.45 -8.43 13.21
C ALA A 150 -13.47 -7.14 12.35
N ARG A 151 -12.51 -6.26 12.58
CA ARG A 151 -12.41 -4.97 11.87
C ARG A 151 -11.84 -5.12 10.48
N ILE A 152 -12.16 -4.15 9.61
CA ILE A 152 -11.65 -4.12 8.24
C ILE A 152 -10.11 -4.01 8.22
N PRO A 153 -9.41 -4.70 7.30
CA PRO A 153 -7.97 -4.57 7.14
C PRO A 153 -7.56 -3.29 6.40
N GLY A 154 -8.52 -2.59 5.77
CA GLY A 154 -8.20 -1.63 4.73
C GLY A 154 -7.73 -2.31 3.44
N GLY A 155 -7.81 -1.57 2.34
CA GLY A 155 -7.55 -2.09 1.00
C GLY A 155 -7.03 -1.03 0.03
N SER A 156 -6.87 -1.50 -1.17
CA SER A 156 -7.16 -2.83 -1.72
C SER A 156 -6.11 -3.91 -1.38
N SER A 157 -4.93 -3.58 -0.82
CA SER A 157 -3.88 -4.54 -0.49
C SER A 157 -4.10 -5.16 0.91
N SER A 158 -5.30 -5.73 1.15
CA SER A 158 -5.76 -6.21 2.46
C SER A 158 -4.89 -7.35 3.01
N GLY A 159 -4.70 -8.40 2.23
CA GLY A 159 -3.86 -9.53 2.63
C GLY A 159 -2.39 -9.16 2.80
N ALA A 160 -1.89 -8.17 2.04
CA ALA A 160 -0.53 -7.69 2.15
C ALA A 160 -0.24 -7.14 3.56
N ALA A 161 -1.11 -6.28 4.09
CA ALA A 161 -0.96 -5.73 5.44
C ALA A 161 -0.99 -6.85 6.51
N ILE A 162 -1.99 -7.73 6.45
CA ILE A 162 -2.14 -8.79 7.47
C ILE A 162 -1.02 -9.83 7.37
N SER A 163 -0.45 -10.09 6.18
CA SER A 163 0.71 -10.97 6.06
C SER A 163 1.94 -10.46 6.83
N VAL A 164 2.09 -9.13 6.92
CA VAL A 164 3.19 -8.51 7.68
C VAL A 164 2.88 -8.48 9.18
N THR A 165 1.68 -8.04 9.58
CA THR A 165 1.31 -7.96 11.01
C THR A 165 1.31 -9.32 11.71
N ASP A 166 0.91 -10.37 10.99
CA ASP A 166 0.85 -11.73 11.50
C ASP A 166 2.13 -12.53 11.23
N ALA A 167 3.18 -11.84 10.77
CA ALA A 167 4.50 -12.41 10.52
C ALA A 167 4.50 -13.62 9.55
N MET A 168 3.65 -13.55 8.52
CA MET A 168 3.64 -14.46 7.38
C MET A 168 4.59 -13.99 6.27
N ALA A 169 5.09 -12.75 6.39
CA ALA A 169 6.13 -12.13 5.58
C ALA A 169 6.82 -11.02 6.38
N VAL A 170 8.09 -10.68 6.05
CA VAL A 170 8.81 -9.56 6.67
C VAL A 170 8.36 -8.23 6.07
N ALA A 171 8.03 -8.24 4.79
CA ALA A 171 7.43 -7.11 4.07
C ALA A 171 6.49 -7.63 2.98
N ALA A 172 5.60 -6.77 2.51
CA ALA A 172 4.66 -7.08 1.45
C ALA A 172 4.71 -6.03 0.34
N ILE A 173 4.35 -6.41 -0.88
CA ILE A 173 4.23 -5.49 -2.00
C ILE A 173 2.79 -5.42 -2.45
N GLY A 174 2.26 -4.19 -2.50
CA GLY A 174 0.92 -3.86 -2.97
C GLY A 174 0.94 -2.89 -4.14
N THR A 175 -0.25 -2.41 -4.52
CA THR A 175 -0.44 -1.30 -5.46
C THR A 175 -1.24 -0.20 -4.79
N ASP A 176 -1.02 1.03 -5.23
CA ASP A 176 -1.65 2.23 -4.68
C ASP A 176 -2.15 3.11 -5.83
N THR A 177 -3.45 3.08 -6.08
CA THR A 177 -4.15 3.87 -7.09
C THR A 177 -4.87 5.06 -6.48
N GLY A 178 -5.34 4.89 -5.24
CA GLY A 178 -6.01 5.93 -4.44
C GLY A 178 -5.76 5.73 -2.95
N GLY A 179 -4.61 5.09 -2.57
CA GLY A 179 -4.25 4.83 -1.18
C GLY A 179 -4.04 3.36 -0.86
N SER A 180 -4.12 2.44 -1.82
CA SER A 180 -4.23 1.00 -1.55
C SER A 180 -2.97 0.31 -0.98
N VAL A 181 -1.87 1.02 -0.76
CA VAL A 181 -0.73 0.64 0.10
C VAL A 181 -0.84 1.35 1.45
N ARG A 182 -1.10 2.65 1.43
CA ARG A 182 -1.10 3.51 2.61
C ARG A 182 -2.29 3.28 3.54
N ILE A 183 -3.48 3.04 2.98
CA ILE A 183 -4.71 2.75 3.75
C ILE A 183 -4.54 1.50 4.62
N PRO A 184 -4.24 0.29 4.06
CA PRO A 184 -4.08 -0.89 4.88
C PRO A 184 -2.87 -0.80 5.81
N ALA A 185 -1.80 -0.09 5.44
CA ALA A 185 -0.69 0.19 6.36
C ALA A 185 -1.16 1.02 7.57
N ALA A 186 -1.86 2.14 7.35
CA ALA A 186 -2.37 3.01 8.40
C ALA A 186 -3.31 2.30 9.37
N LEU A 187 -4.28 1.53 8.84
CA LEU A 187 -5.29 0.83 9.64
C LEU A 187 -4.74 -0.38 10.41
N ASN A 188 -3.54 -0.86 10.10
CA ASN A 188 -2.89 -1.98 10.79
C ASN A 188 -1.59 -1.58 11.52
N GLY A 189 -1.32 -0.30 11.70
CA GLY A 189 -0.12 0.17 12.41
C GLY A 189 1.20 -0.14 11.71
N LEU A 190 1.18 -0.27 10.39
CA LEU A 190 2.35 -0.47 9.55
C LEU A 190 2.81 0.84 8.90
N THR A 191 4.03 0.82 8.40
CA THR A 191 4.55 1.82 7.46
C THR A 191 4.25 1.38 6.03
N GLY A 192 3.74 2.31 5.20
CA GLY A 192 3.53 2.10 3.78
C GLY A 192 4.17 3.21 2.97
N PHE A 193 4.74 2.88 1.83
CA PHE A 193 5.33 3.85 0.93
C PHE A 193 4.73 3.73 -0.48
N LYS A 194 4.24 4.84 -1.00
CA LYS A 194 3.78 5.01 -2.37
C LYS A 194 4.80 5.86 -3.13
N PRO A 195 5.61 5.28 -4.03
CA PRO A 195 6.51 6.07 -4.87
C PRO A 195 5.74 6.92 -5.88
N THR A 196 6.42 7.88 -6.46
CA THR A 196 5.94 8.61 -7.65
C THR A 196 5.52 7.60 -8.72
N GLN A 197 4.42 7.87 -9.42
CA GLN A 197 3.90 6.99 -10.48
C GLN A 197 4.99 6.75 -11.54
N ARG A 198 5.06 5.54 -12.08
CA ARG A 198 6.05 5.08 -13.06
C ARG A 198 7.49 4.93 -12.57
N ARG A 199 7.84 5.35 -11.34
CA ARG A 199 9.17 5.08 -10.78
C ARG A 199 9.42 3.57 -10.65
N VAL A 200 8.40 2.82 -10.23
CA VAL A 200 8.40 1.35 -10.28
C VAL A 200 7.62 0.91 -11.52
N PRO A 201 8.19 0.04 -12.39
CA PRO A 201 7.52 -0.40 -13.61
C PRO A 201 6.27 -1.24 -13.31
N LEU A 202 5.20 -1.00 -14.06
CA LEU A 202 3.91 -1.70 -13.96
C LEU A 202 3.83 -2.96 -14.83
N ASP A 203 4.90 -3.34 -15.54
CA ASP A 203 4.95 -4.51 -16.42
C ASP A 203 4.59 -5.79 -15.63
N GLY A 204 3.55 -6.50 -16.07
CA GLY A 204 3.02 -7.69 -15.41
C GLY A 204 2.16 -7.43 -14.19
N ALA A 205 1.73 -6.18 -13.95
CA ALA A 205 0.70 -5.86 -12.96
C ALA A 205 -0.67 -5.74 -13.63
N PHE A 206 -1.71 -6.38 -13.07
CA PHE A 206 -3.10 -6.18 -13.53
C PHE A 206 -3.55 -4.77 -13.16
N PRO A 207 -3.91 -3.89 -14.13
CA PRO A 207 -4.17 -2.49 -13.86
C PRO A 207 -5.57 -2.25 -13.28
N LEU A 208 -5.68 -1.33 -12.32
CA LEU A 208 -6.92 -0.62 -12.00
C LEU A 208 -6.98 0.68 -12.83
N SER A 209 -5.91 1.46 -12.80
CA SER A 209 -5.78 2.71 -13.56
C SER A 209 -4.33 2.90 -14.01
N SER A 210 -4.06 2.80 -15.28
CA SER A 210 -2.72 3.02 -15.84
C SER A 210 -2.19 4.44 -15.61
N THR A 211 -3.09 5.39 -15.39
CA THR A 211 -2.75 6.80 -15.09
C THR A 211 -2.39 7.01 -13.61
N LEU A 212 -2.93 6.23 -12.67
CA LEU A 212 -2.78 6.47 -11.23
C LEU A 212 -2.04 5.36 -10.49
N ASP A 213 -1.95 4.14 -11.04
CA ASP A 213 -1.34 3.01 -10.37
C ASP A 213 0.13 3.25 -10.06
N SER A 214 0.51 2.94 -8.83
CA SER A 214 1.90 2.81 -8.39
C SER A 214 2.06 1.52 -7.59
N ILE A 215 3.27 0.97 -7.55
CA ILE A 215 3.60 -0.23 -6.77
C ILE A 215 4.44 0.22 -5.59
N GLY A 216 4.10 -0.25 -4.39
CA GLY A 216 4.84 0.12 -3.20
C GLY A 216 4.79 -0.92 -2.09
N PRO A 217 5.72 -0.83 -1.12
CA PRO A 217 5.85 -1.73 0.00
C PRO A 217 4.98 -1.34 1.21
N LEU A 218 4.63 -2.38 1.99
CA LEU A 218 4.14 -2.31 3.36
C LEU A 218 5.10 -3.08 4.26
N ALA A 219 5.53 -2.49 5.36
CA ALA A 219 6.48 -3.13 6.28
C ALA A 219 6.38 -2.54 7.70
N ASN A 220 7.17 -3.11 8.61
CA ASN A 220 7.21 -2.67 10.01
C ASN A 220 8.02 -1.36 10.24
N SER A 221 8.71 -0.82 9.23
CA SER A 221 9.45 0.45 9.33
C SER A 221 9.69 1.07 7.96
N LEU A 222 9.96 2.38 7.95
CA LEU A 222 10.25 3.09 6.71
C LEU A 222 11.59 2.65 6.10
N ALA A 223 12.58 2.26 6.92
CA ALA A 223 13.82 1.67 6.42
C ALA A 223 13.56 0.36 5.64
N CYS A 224 12.63 -0.49 6.12
CA CYS A 224 12.21 -1.68 5.39
C CYS A 224 11.52 -1.32 4.07
N CYS A 225 10.63 -0.33 4.09
CA CYS A 225 9.98 0.16 2.87
C CYS A 225 11.01 0.70 1.87
N ALA A 226 12.02 1.46 2.33
CA ALA A 226 13.07 2.02 1.48
C ALA A 226 13.90 0.94 0.76
N ILE A 227 14.24 -0.14 1.46
CA ILE A 227 14.98 -1.27 0.87
C ILE A 227 14.14 -1.97 -0.20
N VAL A 228 12.88 -2.31 0.13
CA VAL A 228 11.99 -3.01 -0.81
C VAL A 228 11.69 -2.14 -2.02
N ASP A 229 11.41 -0.85 -1.80
CA ASP A 229 11.14 0.13 -2.86
C ASP A 229 12.33 0.26 -3.82
N ALA A 230 13.56 0.39 -3.31
CA ALA A 230 14.75 0.45 -4.15
C ALA A 230 14.92 -0.82 -4.99
N VAL A 231 14.74 -2.01 -4.39
CA VAL A 231 14.81 -3.28 -5.13
C VAL A 231 13.77 -3.33 -6.25
N ILE A 232 12.51 -3.02 -5.98
CA ILE A 232 11.46 -3.07 -7.01
C ILE A 232 11.55 -1.94 -8.04
N ALA A 233 12.18 -0.81 -7.68
CA ALA A 233 12.53 0.26 -8.62
C ALA A 233 13.75 -0.08 -9.49
N GLY A 234 14.54 -1.09 -9.11
CA GLY A 234 15.79 -1.46 -9.79
C GLY A 234 16.95 -0.53 -9.44
N GLU A 235 16.89 0.06 -8.26
CA GLU A 235 17.92 0.92 -7.67
C GLU A 235 18.73 0.14 -6.61
N GLU A 236 19.85 0.71 -6.21
CA GLU A 236 20.65 0.14 -5.12
C GLU A 236 19.87 0.22 -3.79
N PRO A 237 19.71 -0.90 -3.04
CA PRO A 237 18.88 -0.96 -1.85
C PRO A 237 19.58 -0.36 -0.62
N VAL A 238 19.87 0.93 -0.70
CA VAL A 238 20.49 1.73 0.37
C VAL A 238 19.42 2.62 1.02
N VAL A 239 19.31 2.52 2.35
CA VAL A 239 18.43 3.40 3.13
C VAL A 239 19.02 4.81 3.13
N PRO A 240 18.28 5.85 2.69
CA PRO A 240 18.77 7.22 2.77
C PRO A 240 19.05 7.65 4.21
N ALA A 241 19.99 8.58 4.39
CA ALA A 241 20.21 9.19 5.69
C ALA A 241 18.97 10.00 6.14
N PRO A 242 18.60 9.96 7.44
CA PRO A 242 17.54 10.82 7.96
C PRO A 242 17.87 12.29 7.77
N ILE A 243 16.88 13.09 7.34
CA ILE A 243 16.99 14.53 7.23
C ILE A 243 16.57 15.17 8.55
N ALA A 244 17.43 16.02 9.12
CA ALA A 244 17.16 16.67 10.40
C ALA A 244 15.83 17.44 10.39
N LEU A 245 15.02 17.30 11.44
CA LEU A 245 13.72 17.97 11.57
C LEU A 245 13.84 19.48 11.80
N ARG A 246 14.94 19.91 12.41
CA ARG A 246 15.15 21.35 12.74
C ARG A 246 15.08 22.22 11.50
N GLY A 247 14.10 23.11 11.47
CA GLY A 247 13.87 24.05 10.38
C GLY A 247 13.14 23.46 9.16
N LEU A 248 12.81 22.16 9.17
CA LEU A 248 12.03 21.51 8.13
C LEU A 248 10.59 22.06 8.13
N ARG A 249 10.11 22.53 6.99
CA ARG A 249 8.80 23.13 6.83
C ARG A 249 7.77 22.07 6.39
N LEU A 250 6.91 21.65 7.32
CA LEU A 250 5.81 20.72 7.06
C LEU A 250 4.50 21.53 6.94
N ALA A 251 3.90 21.53 5.75
CA ALA A 251 2.61 22.19 5.53
C ALA A 251 1.45 21.24 5.85
N VAL A 252 0.43 21.75 6.54
CA VAL A 252 -0.82 21.03 6.84
C VAL A 252 -1.94 21.67 6.02
N PRO A 253 -2.45 20.99 4.96
CA PRO A 253 -3.60 21.51 4.21
C PRO A 253 -4.82 21.67 5.11
N GLN A 254 -5.43 22.88 5.10
CA GLN A 254 -6.55 23.24 5.97
C GLN A 254 -7.93 22.96 5.33
N HIS A 255 -7.96 22.44 4.10
CA HIS A 255 -9.17 22.10 3.36
C HIS A 255 -9.17 20.64 2.95
N TYR A 256 -10.35 20.04 2.88
CA TYR A 256 -10.61 18.70 2.35
C TYR A 256 -10.02 17.56 3.18
N VAL A 257 -8.72 17.53 3.44
CA VAL A 257 -8.04 16.38 4.08
C VAL A 257 -8.23 16.30 5.60
N ILE A 258 -8.57 17.42 6.25
CA ILE A 258 -8.85 17.47 7.70
C ILE A 258 -10.34 17.51 8.02
N ASP A 259 -11.22 17.54 7.02
CA ASP A 259 -12.67 17.64 7.22
C ASP A 259 -13.23 16.34 7.79
N GLY A 260 -14.13 16.45 8.77
CA GLY A 260 -14.89 15.32 9.30
C GLY A 260 -14.01 14.15 9.78
N LEU A 261 -12.86 14.44 10.38
CA LEU A 261 -12.01 13.44 11.01
C LEU A 261 -12.71 12.82 12.23
N GLU A 262 -12.57 11.51 12.38
CA GLU A 262 -12.95 10.85 13.62
C GLU A 262 -12.12 11.42 14.79
N PRO A 263 -12.72 11.69 15.97
CA PRO A 263 -12.00 12.31 17.10
C PRO A 263 -10.69 11.62 17.50
N ALA A 264 -10.62 10.29 17.38
CA ALA A 264 -9.40 9.54 17.64
C ALA A 264 -8.29 9.88 16.61
N VAL A 265 -8.66 10.01 15.34
CA VAL A 265 -7.71 10.37 14.26
C VAL A 265 -7.21 11.79 14.44
N ALA A 266 -8.11 12.74 14.72
CA ALA A 266 -7.76 14.15 14.95
C ALA A 266 -6.74 14.27 16.10
N ARG A 267 -7.04 13.68 17.27
CA ARG A 267 -6.14 13.70 18.44
C ARG A 267 -4.75 13.10 18.13
N CYS A 268 -4.70 11.93 17.46
CA CYS A 268 -3.43 11.30 17.12
C CYS A 268 -2.62 12.15 16.15
N PHE A 269 -3.28 12.79 15.18
CA PHE A 269 -2.63 13.65 14.20
C PHE A 269 -2.08 14.93 14.85
N GLU A 270 -2.87 15.61 15.70
CA GLU A 270 -2.46 16.79 16.46
C GLU A 270 -1.27 16.48 17.40
N ASP A 271 -1.32 15.33 18.12
CA ASP A 271 -0.20 14.88 18.97
C ASP A 271 1.07 14.64 18.13
N ALA A 272 0.92 14.05 16.95
CA ALA A 272 2.05 13.83 16.04
C ALA A 272 2.66 15.16 15.57
N LEU A 273 1.84 16.12 15.15
CA LEU A 273 2.31 17.45 14.73
C LEU A 273 3.04 18.17 15.87
N ARG A 274 2.48 18.15 17.08
CA ARG A 274 3.11 18.75 18.26
C ARG A 274 4.49 18.14 18.54
N ARG A 275 4.59 16.79 18.52
CA ARG A 275 5.86 16.07 18.76
C ARG A 275 6.91 16.38 17.69
N LEU A 276 6.52 16.52 16.44
CA LEU A 276 7.42 16.93 15.36
C LEU A 276 7.85 18.39 15.51
N SER A 277 6.95 19.28 15.95
CA SER A 277 7.27 20.66 16.29
C SER A 277 8.25 20.76 17.45
N ASP A 278 8.03 20.01 18.54
CA ASP A 278 8.93 19.93 19.68
C ASP A 278 10.34 19.41 19.28
N ALA A 279 10.41 18.59 18.24
CA ALA A 279 11.67 18.11 17.65
C ALA A 279 12.31 19.11 16.65
N GLY A 280 11.68 20.28 16.45
CA GLY A 280 12.22 21.41 15.69
C GLY A 280 11.69 21.57 14.26
N ALA A 281 10.68 20.79 13.85
CA ALA A 281 9.99 21.02 12.58
C ALA A 281 9.10 22.28 12.66
N LEU A 282 9.01 23.01 11.58
CA LEU A 282 8.11 24.17 11.43
C LEU A 282 6.79 23.67 10.83
N ILE A 283 5.75 23.58 11.65
CA ILE A 283 4.41 23.23 11.19
C ILE A 283 3.72 24.50 10.69
N VAL A 284 3.22 24.45 9.46
CA VAL A 284 2.62 25.62 8.79
C VAL A 284 1.24 25.26 8.27
N ASP A 285 0.21 25.99 8.65
CA ASP A 285 -1.12 25.87 8.07
C ASP A 285 -1.11 26.36 6.63
N LEU A 286 -1.61 25.52 5.72
CA LEU A 286 -1.66 25.80 4.29
C LEU A 286 -3.11 25.89 3.82
N PRO A 287 -3.62 27.07 3.46
CA PRO A 287 -4.87 27.19 2.73
C PRO A 287 -4.71 26.50 1.36
N PHE A 288 -5.39 25.37 1.15
CA PHE A 288 -5.29 24.57 -0.08
C PHE A 288 -6.70 24.28 -0.62
N ALA A 289 -7.42 25.37 -0.93
CA ALA A 289 -8.83 25.28 -1.37
C ALA A 289 -9.01 24.53 -2.70
N GLU A 290 -7.96 24.47 -3.54
CA GLU A 290 -8.00 23.72 -4.81
C GLU A 290 -8.29 22.21 -4.62
N LEU A 291 -8.04 21.65 -3.44
CA LEU A 291 -8.41 20.26 -3.15
C LEU A 291 -9.92 20.03 -3.16
N GLU A 292 -10.73 21.06 -2.91
CA GLU A 292 -12.20 20.99 -2.96
C GLU A 292 -12.74 20.83 -4.38
N GLU A 293 -11.90 21.00 -5.42
CA GLU A 293 -12.27 20.72 -6.81
C GLU A 293 -12.27 19.22 -7.13
N LEU A 294 -11.57 18.40 -6.34
CA LEU A 294 -11.40 16.97 -6.63
C LEU A 294 -12.70 16.19 -6.77
N PRO A 295 -13.75 16.37 -5.92
CA PRO A 295 -15.01 15.70 -6.10
C PRO A 295 -15.70 16.03 -7.43
N SER A 296 -15.70 17.29 -7.85
CA SER A 296 -16.31 17.73 -9.11
C SER A 296 -15.53 17.23 -10.32
N ILE A 297 -14.20 17.29 -10.30
CA ILE A 297 -13.33 16.76 -11.37
C ILE A 297 -13.56 15.26 -11.57
N ASN A 298 -13.77 14.49 -10.49
CA ASN A 298 -14.00 13.04 -10.55
C ASN A 298 -15.47 12.63 -10.54
N ALA A 299 -16.42 13.56 -10.73
CA ALA A 299 -17.87 13.30 -10.59
C ALA A 299 -18.37 12.15 -11.48
N LYS A 300 -17.80 11.99 -12.68
CA LYS A 300 -18.14 10.90 -13.62
C LYS A 300 -17.39 9.58 -13.36
N GLY A 301 -16.67 9.45 -12.22
CA GLY A 301 -15.94 8.24 -11.84
C GLY A 301 -14.43 8.36 -11.93
N GLY A 302 -13.90 9.42 -12.56
CA GLY A 302 -12.48 9.69 -12.68
C GLY A 302 -11.73 8.64 -13.51
N PHE A 303 -10.41 8.71 -13.49
CA PHE A 303 -9.53 7.78 -14.22
C PHE A 303 -9.79 6.32 -13.86
N SER A 304 -9.95 6.00 -12.58
CA SER A 304 -10.11 4.62 -12.13
C SER A 304 -11.34 3.94 -12.72
N ALA A 305 -12.48 4.61 -12.81
CA ALA A 305 -13.68 4.02 -13.40
C ALA A 305 -13.53 3.85 -14.93
N ALA A 306 -13.06 4.88 -15.63
CA ALA A 306 -12.89 4.86 -17.08
C ALA A 306 -11.91 3.76 -17.52
N GLU A 307 -10.72 3.73 -16.91
CA GLU A 307 -9.65 2.82 -17.31
C GLU A 307 -9.93 1.38 -16.89
N CYS A 308 -10.52 1.17 -15.70
CA CYS A 308 -10.96 -0.15 -15.26
C CYS A 308 -12.06 -0.71 -16.17
N TYR A 309 -13.06 0.09 -16.52
CA TYR A 309 -14.09 -0.33 -17.46
C TYR A 309 -13.52 -0.65 -18.84
N ALA A 310 -12.63 0.19 -19.37
CA ALA A 310 -11.96 -0.08 -20.65
C ALA A 310 -11.22 -1.42 -20.63
N LYS A 311 -10.60 -1.80 -19.50
CA LYS A 311 -9.91 -3.07 -19.31
C LYS A 311 -10.84 -4.27 -19.14
N LEU A 312 -11.98 -4.08 -18.46
CA LEU A 312 -12.86 -5.16 -18.02
C LEU A 312 -14.18 -5.24 -18.78
N ARG A 313 -14.45 -4.39 -19.79
CA ARG A 313 -15.75 -4.30 -20.48
C ARG A 313 -16.26 -5.65 -21.02
N GLU A 314 -15.36 -6.50 -21.51
CA GLU A 314 -15.71 -7.84 -22.00
C GLU A 314 -16.12 -8.76 -20.85
N VAL A 315 -15.37 -8.73 -19.74
CA VAL A 315 -15.69 -9.50 -18.52
C VAL A 315 -17.00 -9.01 -17.89
N VAL A 316 -17.24 -7.71 -17.88
CA VAL A 316 -18.50 -7.13 -17.40
C VAL A 316 -19.67 -7.58 -18.28
N ALA A 317 -19.49 -7.69 -19.59
CA ALA A 317 -20.53 -8.15 -20.50
C ALA A 317 -20.88 -9.63 -20.35
N THR A 318 -19.93 -10.48 -19.96
CA THR A 318 -20.13 -11.95 -19.90
C THR A 318 -20.30 -12.53 -18.51
N ASP A 319 -19.70 -11.91 -17.49
CA ASP A 319 -19.55 -12.46 -16.14
C ASP A 319 -19.92 -11.48 -15.01
N SER A 320 -20.71 -10.43 -15.30
CA SER A 320 -21.05 -9.38 -14.33
C SER A 320 -21.66 -9.91 -13.02
N GLU A 321 -22.46 -10.96 -13.08
CA GLU A 321 -23.10 -11.59 -11.91
C GLU A 321 -22.11 -12.25 -10.94
N ARG A 322 -20.90 -12.52 -11.40
CA ARG A 322 -19.82 -13.14 -10.62
C ARG A 322 -18.82 -12.14 -10.06
N ILE A 323 -18.98 -10.86 -10.37
CA ILE A 323 -18.19 -9.75 -9.83
C ILE A 323 -18.87 -9.26 -8.55
N ASP A 324 -18.11 -8.88 -7.52
CA ASP A 324 -18.63 -8.18 -6.35
C ASP A 324 -19.51 -7.00 -6.79
N ALA A 325 -20.78 -6.99 -6.40
CA ALA A 325 -21.74 -5.98 -6.83
C ALA A 325 -21.29 -4.53 -6.54
N ARG A 326 -20.58 -4.32 -5.44
CA ARG A 326 -20.02 -3.02 -5.03
C ARG A 326 -18.86 -2.60 -5.90
N VAL A 327 -18.05 -3.55 -6.36
CA VAL A 327 -16.97 -3.33 -7.31
C VAL A 327 -17.54 -3.10 -8.71
N LEU A 328 -18.49 -3.92 -9.14
CA LEU A 328 -19.18 -3.78 -10.42
C LEU A 328 -19.80 -2.39 -10.58
N ALA A 329 -20.53 -1.93 -9.54
CA ALA A 329 -21.16 -0.60 -9.54
C ALA A 329 -20.16 0.55 -9.79
N ARG A 330 -18.90 0.38 -9.40
CA ARG A 330 -17.82 1.35 -9.65
C ARG A 330 -17.26 1.24 -11.05
N ILE A 331 -17.07 0.01 -11.53
CA ILE A 331 -16.54 -0.25 -12.88
C ILE A 331 -17.50 0.33 -13.93
N VAL A 332 -18.80 0.06 -13.81
CA VAL A 332 -19.80 0.48 -14.81
C VAL A 332 -19.98 2.00 -14.90
N ARG A 333 -19.56 2.76 -13.88
CA ARG A 333 -19.53 4.24 -14.01
C ARG A 333 -18.64 4.69 -15.16
N GLY A 334 -17.57 3.93 -15.47
CA GLY A 334 -16.71 4.22 -16.60
C GLY A 334 -17.39 4.09 -17.97
N ALA A 335 -18.45 3.29 -18.07
CA ALA A 335 -19.23 3.16 -19.31
C ALA A 335 -19.94 4.46 -19.72
N GLY A 336 -20.28 5.32 -18.73
CA GLY A 336 -20.94 6.59 -18.98
C GLY A 336 -19.99 7.75 -19.29
N MET A 337 -18.67 7.54 -19.29
CA MET A 337 -17.70 8.58 -19.60
C MET A 337 -17.39 8.62 -21.10
N SER A 338 -17.66 9.76 -21.74
CA SER A 338 -17.32 9.97 -23.14
C SER A 338 -15.84 10.26 -23.37
N GLY A 339 -15.38 10.19 -24.62
CA GLY A 339 -14.02 10.61 -24.98
C GLY A 339 -13.71 12.07 -24.59
N PRO A 340 -14.57 13.06 -24.90
CA PRO A 340 -14.41 14.43 -24.42
C PRO A 340 -14.30 14.55 -22.90
N ASP A 341 -15.16 13.85 -22.12
CA ASP A 341 -15.07 13.87 -20.65
C ASP A 341 -13.71 13.39 -20.14
N TYR A 342 -13.13 12.38 -20.79
CA TYR A 342 -11.82 11.86 -20.41
C TYR A 342 -10.69 12.85 -20.76
N VAL A 343 -10.81 13.56 -21.91
CA VAL A 343 -9.88 14.63 -22.30
C VAL A 343 -9.94 15.80 -21.30
N ASP A 344 -11.16 16.21 -20.92
CA ASP A 344 -11.37 17.26 -19.91
C ASP A 344 -10.77 16.87 -18.55
N LEU A 345 -10.93 15.59 -18.16
CA LEU A 345 -10.34 15.06 -16.91
C LEU A 345 -8.80 15.13 -16.93
N ILE A 346 -8.17 14.80 -18.07
CA ILE A 346 -6.71 14.94 -18.23
C ILE A 346 -6.28 16.39 -18.09
N ALA A 347 -6.99 17.32 -18.75
CA ALA A 347 -6.68 18.75 -18.68
C ALA A 347 -6.87 19.32 -17.27
N ALA A 348 -7.96 18.97 -16.60
CA ALA A 348 -8.24 19.39 -15.22
C ALA A 348 -7.17 18.88 -14.24
N ARG A 349 -6.73 17.60 -14.40
CA ARG A 349 -5.64 17.04 -13.61
C ARG A 349 -4.33 17.79 -13.82
N ALA A 350 -3.95 18.06 -15.06
CA ALA A 350 -2.73 18.79 -15.38
C ALA A 350 -2.73 20.20 -14.78
N SER A 351 -3.86 20.91 -14.88
CA SER A 351 -4.05 22.22 -14.27
C SER A 351 -3.92 22.19 -12.75
N LEU A 352 -4.57 21.22 -12.08
CA LEU A 352 -4.50 21.09 -10.63
C LEU A 352 -3.08 20.74 -10.16
N ILE A 353 -2.36 19.85 -10.86
CA ILE A 353 -0.96 19.52 -10.57
C ILE A 353 -0.08 20.78 -10.62
N ALA A 354 -0.23 21.61 -11.65
CA ALA A 354 0.58 22.82 -11.81
C ALA A 354 0.32 23.85 -10.68
N ARG A 355 -0.98 24.08 -10.34
CA ARG A 355 -1.34 24.99 -9.24
C ARG A 355 -0.87 24.45 -7.88
N ALA A 356 -1.05 23.16 -7.63
CA ALA A 356 -0.58 22.50 -6.42
C ALA A 356 0.95 22.57 -6.29
N ALA A 357 1.70 22.38 -7.37
CA ALA A 357 3.16 22.49 -7.36
C ALA A 357 3.63 23.89 -6.99
N ALA A 358 3.02 24.94 -7.56
CA ALA A 358 3.34 26.33 -7.23
C ALA A 358 3.03 26.66 -5.77
N LEU A 359 1.86 26.23 -5.26
CA LEU A 359 1.42 26.50 -3.89
C LEU A 359 2.34 25.81 -2.86
N THR A 360 2.77 24.59 -3.14
CA THR A 360 3.52 23.76 -2.18
C THR A 360 5.04 23.87 -2.28
N ALA A 361 5.57 24.55 -3.30
CA ALA A 361 7.01 24.74 -3.53
C ALA A 361 7.81 25.26 -2.30
N PRO A 362 7.25 26.13 -1.41
CA PRO A 362 7.98 26.60 -0.25
C PRO A 362 8.16 25.59 0.88
N PHE A 363 7.58 24.38 0.78
CA PHE A 363 7.53 23.40 1.86
C PHE A 363 8.32 22.15 1.52
N ASP A 364 8.88 21.50 2.54
CA ASP A 364 9.66 20.26 2.38
C ASP A 364 8.77 19.03 2.20
N ALA A 365 7.59 19.02 2.81
CA ALA A 365 6.55 18.02 2.63
C ALA A 365 5.19 18.54 3.14
N LEU A 366 4.11 17.88 2.73
CA LEU A 366 2.79 18.12 3.29
C LEU A 366 2.45 16.99 4.27
N ALA A 367 1.89 17.36 5.42
CA ALA A 367 1.45 16.43 6.45
C ALA A 367 -0.08 16.37 6.50
N MET A 368 -0.64 15.15 6.58
CA MET A 368 -2.08 14.93 6.71
C MET A 368 -2.38 13.61 7.41
N PRO A 369 -3.57 13.40 8.01
CA PRO A 369 -4.00 12.07 8.41
C PRO A 369 -4.06 11.16 7.18
N THR A 370 -3.57 9.91 7.29
CA THR A 370 -3.62 8.99 6.15
C THR A 370 -5.05 8.68 5.75
N VAL A 371 -5.92 8.41 6.74
CA VAL A 371 -7.35 8.18 6.56
C VAL A 371 -8.13 8.95 7.62
N ALA A 372 -9.41 9.24 7.34
CA ALA A 372 -10.23 10.08 8.21
C ALA A 372 -10.82 9.35 9.43
N LEU A 373 -10.72 8.02 9.48
CA LEU A 373 -11.36 7.19 10.51
C LEU A 373 -10.47 6.00 10.91
N THR A 374 -10.75 5.40 12.07
CA THR A 374 -10.20 4.12 12.51
C THR A 374 -10.94 2.97 11.83
N ALA A 375 -10.36 1.75 11.88
CA ALA A 375 -10.96 0.59 11.21
C ALA A 375 -12.33 0.21 11.82
N PRO A 376 -13.47 0.34 11.11
CA PRO A 376 -14.77 -0.10 11.61
C PRO A 376 -14.88 -1.64 11.57
N PRO A 377 -15.83 -2.24 12.33
CA PRO A 377 -16.15 -3.65 12.22
C PRO A 377 -16.64 -4.00 10.80
N ILE A 378 -16.24 -5.18 10.27
CA ILE A 378 -16.70 -5.67 8.96
C ILE A 378 -18.24 -5.76 8.92
N ALA A 379 -18.87 -6.20 10.01
CA ALA A 379 -20.32 -6.33 10.09
C ALA A 379 -21.07 -4.99 9.94
N ALA A 380 -20.47 -3.87 10.34
CA ALA A 380 -21.07 -2.54 10.17
C ALA A 380 -21.21 -2.14 8.68
N LEU A 381 -20.44 -2.78 7.80
CA LEU A 381 -20.41 -2.50 6.36
C LEU A 381 -21.35 -3.44 5.56
N ALA A 382 -22.26 -4.14 6.21
CA ALA A 382 -23.30 -4.91 5.54
C ALA A 382 -24.28 -3.98 4.77
N ASP A 383 -24.56 -2.79 5.32
CA ASP A 383 -25.33 -1.74 4.67
C ASP A 383 -24.50 -1.03 3.60
N ASP A 384 -25.05 -0.91 2.38
CA ASP A 384 -24.33 -0.33 1.23
C ASP A 384 -24.11 1.18 1.35
N ARG A 385 -24.94 1.92 2.06
CA ARG A 385 -24.75 3.36 2.30
C ARG A 385 -23.58 3.57 3.26
N GLU A 386 -23.53 2.78 4.34
CA GLU A 386 -22.43 2.84 5.29
C GLU A 386 -21.10 2.38 4.63
N TYR A 387 -21.13 1.30 3.84
CA TYR A 387 -19.98 0.90 3.02
C TYR A 387 -19.51 2.05 2.12
N GLY A 388 -20.43 2.71 1.41
CA GLY A 388 -20.11 3.84 0.53
C GLY A 388 -19.50 5.02 1.30
N ARG A 389 -20.08 5.38 2.44
CA ARG A 389 -19.58 6.46 3.31
C ARG A 389 -18.18 6.17 3.82
N VAL A 390 -17.95 4.99 4.38
CA VAL A 390 -16.65 4.55 4.89
C VAL A 390 -15.61 4.51 3.78
N ASN A 391 -15.96 3.95 2.62
CA ASN A 391 -15.02 3.85 1.52
C ASN A 391 -14.61 5.23 0.95
N LEU A 392 -15.53 6.20 0.87
CA LEU A 392 -15.21 7.56 0.48
C LEU A 392 -14.29 8.24 1.51
N ALA A 393 -14.61 8.11 2.81
CA ALA A 393 -13.80 8.67 3.89
C ALA A 393 -12.37 8.11 3.92
N ILE A 394 -12.21 6.81 3.69
CA ILE A 394 -10.89 6.14 3.64
C ILE A 394 -10.06 6.57 2.41
N LEU A 395 -10.71 6.73 1.25
CA LEU A 395 -10.03 7.07 0.00
C LEU A 395 -9.72 8.56 -0.13
N ARG A 396 -10.44 9.44 0.56
CA ARG A 396 -10.37 10.90 0.38
C ARG A 396 -8.94 11.44 0.41
N ASN A 397 -8.27 11.27 1.53
CA ASN A 397 -6.94 11.84 1.74
C ASN A 397 -5.85 11.18 0.86
N PRO A 398 -5.75 9.84 0.81
CA PRO A 398 -4.71 9.20 0.01
C PRO A 398 -4.86 9.48 -1.49
N SER A 399 -6.10 9.61 -2.01
CA SER A 399 -6.36 9.88 -3.43
C SER A 399 -5.80 11.21 -3.91
N VAL A 400 -5.69 12.22 -3.04
CA VAL A 400 -5.04 13.51 -3.33
C VAL A 400 -3.63 13.28 -3.88
N VAL A 401 -2.86 12.42 -3.22
CA VAL A 401 -1.47 12.12 -3.61
C VAL A 401 -1.38 11.49 -5.01
N ASN A 402 -2.27 10.51 -5.29
CA ASN A 402 -2.29 9.85 -6.60
C ASN A 402 -2.72 10.82 -7.69
N PHE A 403 -3.73 11.65 -7.42
CA PHE A 403 -4.21 12.62 -8.39
C PHE A 403 -3.16 13.68 -8.73
N LEU A 404 -2.37 14.11 -7.73
CA LEU A 404 -1.30 15.09 -7.89
C LEU A 404 0.03 14.49 -8.40
N ASP A 405 0.07 13.17 -8.67
CA ASP A 405 1.27 12.44 -9.11
C ASP A 405 2.49 12.65 -8.21
N ARG A 406 2.28 12.55 -6.90
CA ARG A 406 3.34 12.75 -5.90
C ARG A 406 3.68 11.45 -5.20
N CYS A 407 4.88 11.39 -4.59
CA CYS A 407 5.23 10.33 -3.65
C CYS A 407 4.62 10.59 -2.27
N ALA A 408 4.34 9.54 -1.50
CA ALA A 408 3.88 9.65 -0.12
C ALA A 408 4.22 8.43 0.71
N LEU A 409 4.25 8.63 2.00
CA LEU A 409 4.38 7.57 2.99
C LEU A 409 3.32 7.70 4.08
N THR A 410 3.08 6.62 4.82
CA THR A 410 2.32 6.64 6.06
C THR A 410 3.13 6.03 7.18
N LEU A 411 3.11 6.65 8.36
CA LEU A 411 3.77 6.22 9.58
C LEU A 411 2.73 6.02 10.67
N PRO A 412 2.83 4.99 11.51
CA PRO A 412 1.99 4.87 12.71
C PRO A 412 2.21 6.07 13.65
N CYS A 413 1.12 6.69 14.14
CA CYS A 413 1.19 7.79 15.09
C CYS A 413 0.32 7.61 16.35
N HIS A 414 -0.42 6.51 16.43
CA HIS A 414 -1.21 6.11 17.62
C HIS A 414 -0.32 5.62 18.76
N ARG A 415 -0.86 5.62 19.98
CA ARG A 415 -0.19 5.05 21.15
C ARG A 415 -0.37 3.52 21.21
N PRO A 416 0.55 2.79 21.87
CA PRO A 416 0.36 1.36 22.11
C PRO A 416 -1.01 1.05 22.74
N GLY A 417 -1.73 0.06 22.21
CA GLY A 417 -3.07 -0.35 22.66
C GLY A 417 -4.24 0.45 22.09
N GLU A 418 -4.01 1.60 21.46
CA GLU A 418 -5.06 2.36 20.78
C GLU A 418 -5.30 1.82 19.35
N ALA A 419 -6.43 2.22 18.76
CA ALA A 419 -6.72 1.94 17.36
C ALA A 419 -5.62 2.52 16.46
N PRO A 420 -5.12 1.76 15.48
CA PRO A 420 -4.09 2.26 14.57
C PRO A 420 -4.54 3.50 13.79
N VAL A 421 -3.68 4.52 13.82
CA VAL A 421 -3.82 5.76 13.05
C VAL A 421 -2.53 6.04 12.31
N GLY A 422 -2.64 6.41 11.03
CA GLY A 422 -1.51 6.74 10.18
C GLY A 422 -1.34 8.25 9.99
N PHE A 423 -0.10 8.72 10.13
CA PHE A 423 0.38 10.06 9.77
C PHE A 423 1.01 9.98 8.37
N SER A 424 0.47 10.71 7.42
CA SER A 424 0.97 10.72 6.03
C SER A 424 1.85 11.94 5.77
N LEU A 425 2.96 11.71 5.08
CA LEU A 425 3.75 12.75 4.44
C LEU A 425 3.64 12.62 2.92
N MET A 426 3.37 13.72 2.23
CA MET A 426 3.37 13.83 0.78
C MET A 426 4.54 14.69 0.34
N GLY A 427 5.43 14.13 -0.48
CA GLY A 427 6.56 14.83 -1.09
C GLY A 427 6.23 15.39 -2.47
N GLU A 428 7.20 15.96 -3.11
CA GLU A 428 7.10 16.42 -4.50
C GLU A 428 7.16 15.25 -5.50
N HIS A 429 6.75 15.51 -6.73
CA HIS A 429 6.94 14.60 -7.84
C HIS A 429 8.44 14.26 -7.99
N LEU A 430 8.78 12.97 -8.05
CA LEU A 430 10.15 12.43 -8.06
C LEU A 430 11.02 12.79 -6.85
N GLY A 431 10.43 13.31 -5.77
CA GLY A 431 11.09 13.58 -4.50
C GLY A 431 11.22 12.36 -3.57
N ASP A 432 11.10 11.15 -4.08
CA ASP A 432 10.96 9.89 -3.34
C ASP A 432 12.04 9.69 -2.28
N ARG A 433 13.32 9.76 -2.65
CA ARG A 433 14.45 9.55 -1.72
C ARG A 433 14.53 10.64 -0.64
N ARG A 434 14.23 11.90 -1.02
CA ARG A 434 14.15 13.00 -0.05
C ARG A 434 13.04 12.78 0.95
N LEU A 435 11.84 12.39 0.48
CA LEU A 435 10.70 12.12 1.34
C LEU A 435 10.99 10.96 2.31
N ILE A 436 11.66 9.90 1.86
CA ILE A 436 12.08 8.81 2.75
C ILE A 436 13.04 9.34 3.82
N GLY A 437 14.01 10.19 3.49
CA GLY A 437 14.92 10.81 4.46
C GLY A 437 14.19 11.65 5.51
N ILE A 438 13.20 12.46 5.10
CA ILE A 438 12.31 13.21 6.00
C ILE A 438 11.51 12.25 6.89
N GLY A 439 10.89 11.24 6.27
CA GLY A 439 10.07 10.27 6.96
C GLY A 439 10.82 9.45 8.01
N LEU A 440 12.09 9.10 7.77
CA LEU A 440 12.94 8.40 8.75
C LEU A 440 13.15 9.23 10.02
N ALA A 441 13.37 10.54 9.88
CA ALA A 441 13.47 11.43 11.03
C ALA A 441 12.13 11.59 11.76
N CYS A 442 11.01 11.69 11.01
CA CYS A 442 9.67 11.71 11.59
C CYS A 442 9.35 10.38 12.30
N GLU A 443 9.67 9.22 11.70
CA GLU A 443 9.44 7.90 12.30
C GLU A 443 10.14 7.76 13.65
N ALA A 444 11.38 8.24 13.76
CA ALA A 444 12.13 8.21 15.02
C ALA A 444 11.45 9.00 16.16
N VAL A 445 10.74 10.09 15.83
CA VAL A 445 9.98 10.89 16.81
C VAL A 445 8.61 10.28 17.08
N LEU A 446 7.93 9.76 16.05
CA LEU A 446 6.55 9.26 16.15
C LEU A 446 6.46 7.85 16.75
N ARG A 447 7.46 6.99 16.58
CA ARG A 447 7.53 5.71 17.27
C ARG A 447 7.94 5.98 18.72
N ARG A 448 7.01 5.76 19.65
CA ARG A 448 7.33 5.59 21.07
C ARG A 448 7.41 4.09 21.34
N GLU A 449 8.48 3.68 22.00
CA GLU A 449 8.59 2.38 22.62
C GLU A 449 7.61 2.23 23.80
#